data_ccb89de768a82a54dda762b2fa4b1c39
#
_entry.id   ccb89de768a82a54dda762b2fa4b1c39
#
_cell.length_a   1.000
_cell.length_b   1.000
_cell.length_c   1.000
_cell.angle_alpha   90.00
_cell.angle_beta   90.00
_cell.angle_gamma   90.00
#
_symmetry.space_group_name_H-M   'P 1'
#
loop_
_entity.id
_entity.type
_entity.pdbx_description
1 polymer ?
#
loop_
_entity_poly.entity_id
_entity_poly.type
_entity_poly.pdbx_seq_one_letter_code
_entity_poly.pdbx_strand_id
1 'polypeptide(L)'
;MTKTISKFGSDTNNTKAVPDFVDNFSTEEVEEKTDSFTVERLQEDVSLQEKLPVPTGYRILILPFVPGKVTRGGIHLAKQTVDKERLGTVVGYVVRLGPDAYKDAHKFPEGPWCQEGDWIIFGRYAGARIQIEGGDLRLLNDDEILAVINDPEDILAG
;
A
#
# COMPACT_ATOMS: atom_id res chain seq x y z
N MET A 1 19.79 -37.57 -35.12
CA MET A 1 18.94 -36.81 -34.72
C MET A 1 18.24 -37.15 -33.54
N THR A 2 17.55 -38.01 -33.58
CA THR A 2 16.86 -38.36 -32.43
C THR A 2 17.66 -38.38 -31.23
N LYS A 3 18.77 -38.89 -31.27
CA LYS A 3 19.55 -38.98 -30.14
C LYS A 3 19.68 -37.72 -29.48
N THR A 4 19.74 -36.76 -30.15
CA THR A 4 20.00 -35.51 -29.49
C THR A 4 18.94 -35.38 -28.52
N ILE A 5 17.82 -35.67 -28.81
CA ILE A 5 16.77 -35.57 -27.90
C ILE A 5 17.03 -36.23 -26.65
N SER A 6 17.49 -37.36 -26.73
CA SER A 6 17.73 -38.08 -25.52
C SER A 6 18.50 -37.21 -24.62
N LYS A 7 19.32 -36.49 -25.15
CA LYS A 7 20.10 -35.73 -24.33
C LYS A 7 19.27 -34.95 -23.52
N PHE A 8 18.34 -34.46 -24.00
CA PHE A 8 17.50 -33.72 -23.25
C PHE A 8 17.26 -34.38 -22.06
N GLY A 9 17.06 -35.57 -22.14
CA GLY A 9 16.76 -36.27 -21.00
C GLY A 9 17.54 -35.75 -19.93
N SER A 10 18.67 -35.54 -20.22
CA SER A 10 19.52 -35.15 -19.18
C SER A 10 18.89 -34.00 -18.55
N ASP A 11 18.04 -33.43 -19.17
CA ASP A 11 17.42 -32.38 -18.57
C ASP A 11 17.11 -32.70 -17.27
N THR A 12 16.98 -33.77 -16.97
CA THR A 12 16.77 -34.13 -15.68
C THR A 12 17.53 -33.22 -14.90
N ASN A 13 18.45 -32.76 -15.38
CA ASN A 13 19.25 -31.89 -14.62
C ASN A 13 18.36 -30.86 -14.16
N ASN A 14 17.39 -30.60 -14.84
CA ASN A 14 16.50 -29.65 -14.42
C ASN A 14 16.15 -29.86 -13.03
N THR A 15 16.00 -30.98 -12.66
CA THR A 15 15.61 -31.20 -11.30
C THR A 15 16.49 -30.49 -10.40
N LYS A 16 17.67 -30.38 -10.70
CA LYS A 16 18.55 -29.73 -9.81
C LYS A 16 18.17 -28.35 -9.70
N ALA A 17 17.84 -27.76 -10.73
CA ALA A 17 17.53 -26.36 -10.69
C ALA A 17 16.42 -26.11 -9.71
N VAL A 18 15.58 -27.02 -9.51
CA VAL A 18 14.47 -26.80 -8.64
C VAL A 18 14.83 -26.36 -7.24
N PRO A 19 15.65 -27.05 -6.56
CA PRO A 19 16.03 -26.65 -5.21
C PRO A 19 16.62 -25.25 -5.18
N ASP A 20 17.49 -25.01 -6.08
CA ASP A 20 18.14 -23.71 -6.11
C ASP A 20 17.10 -22.68 -6.39
N PHE A 21 16.18 -22.99 -7.25
CA PHE A 21 15.18 -22.06 -7.59
C PHE A 21 14.38 -21.68 -6.37
N VAL A 22 14.08 -22.58 -5.53
CA VAL A 22 13.31 -22.30 -4.34
C VAL A 22 14.00 -21.33 -3.45
N ASP A 23 15.25 -21.50 -3.24
CA ASP A 23 15.99 -20.62 -2.39
C ASP A 23 16.00 -19.22 -2.97
N ASN A 24 16.26 -19.10 -4.20
CA ASN A 24 16.32 -17.80 -4.80
C ASN A 24 14.95 -17.18 -4.74
N PHE A 25 13.96 -17.96 -4.95
CA PHE A 25 12.64 -17.45 -4.94
C PHE A 25 12.29 -16.80 -3.63
N SER A 26 12.60 -17.43 -2.55
CA SER A 26 12.25 -16.86 -1.27
C SER A 26 13.03 -15.57 -1.06
N THR A 27 14.23 -15.51 -1.50
CA THR A 27 15.02 -14.32 -1.32
C THR A 27 14.42 -13.18 -2.11
N GLU A 28 14.07 -13.45 -3.32
CA GLU A 28 13.51 -12.42 -4.13
C GLU A 28 12.22 -11.90 -3.55
N GLU A 29 11.41 -12.75 -3.07
CA GLU A 29 10.18 -12.30 -2.51
C GLU A 29 10.41 -11.33 -1.40
N VAL A 30 11.36 -11.59 -0.59
CA VAL A 30 11.64 -10.71 0.52
C VAL A 30 11.98 -9.35 0.01
N GLU A 31 12.79 -9.28 -0.99
CA GLU A 31 13.17 -8.02 -1.53
C GLU A 31 12.02 -7.28 -2.14
N GLU A 32 11.23 -7.91 -2.89
CA GLU A 32 10.14 -7.25 -3.49
C GLU A 32 9.24 -6.61 -2.47
N LYS A 33 9.06 -7.26 -1.38
CA LYS A 33 8.18 -6.72 -0.39
C LYS A 33 8.67 -5.42 0.17
N THR A 34 9.95 -5.22 0.13
CA THR A 34 10.47 -4.01 0.69
C THR A 34 10.22 -2.86 -0.26
N ASP A 35 9.83 -3.18 -1.49
CA ASP A 35 9.59 -2.12 -2.41
C ASP A 35 8.15 -1.63 -2.38
N SER A 36 7.36 -2.13 -1.46
CA SER A 36 5.98 -1.68 -1.42
C SER A 36 5.93 -0.22 -1.05
N PHE A 37 4.85 0.43 -1.41
CA PHE A 37 4.68 1.84 -1.20
C PHE A 37 4.24 2.03 0.25
N THR A 38 5.11 2.48 1.09
CA THR A 38 4.79 2.69 2.49
C THR A 38 5.05 4.14 2.87
N VAL A 39 4.59 4.54 4.03
CA VAL A 39 4.78 5.90 4.51
C VAL A 39 6.25 6.19 4.69
N GLU A 40 6.99 5.24 5.23
CA GLU A 40 8.41 5.42 5.45
C GLU A 40 9.11 5.67 4.14
N ARG A 41 8.80 4.87 3.12
CA ARG A 41 9.44 5.03 1.83
C ARG A 41 9.05 6.36 1.22
N LEU A 42 7.81 6.80 1.44
CA LEU A 42 7.37 8.06 0.91
C LEU A 42 8.17 9.20 1.53
N GLN A 43 8.48 9.11 2.79
CA GLN A 43 9.19 10.16 3.48
C GLN A 43 10.66 10.20 3.11
N GLU A 44 11.22 9.06 2.78
CA GLU A 44 12.64 9.00 2.47
C GLU A 44 13.00 9.25 1.01
N ASP A 45 12.10 9.00 0.11
CA ASP A 45 12.44 9.08 -1.32
C ASP A 45 11.88 10.35 -1.95
N VAL A 46 12.73 11.31 -2.17
CA VAL A 46 12.32 12.58 -2.73
C VAL A 46 11.77 12.40 -4.14
N SER A 47 12.35 11.49 -4.91
CA SER A 47 11.88 11.31 -6.28
C SER A 47 10.47 10.75 -6.28
N LEU A 48 10.12 9.96 -5.30
CA LEU A 48 8.80 9.41 -5.20
C LEU A 48 7.82 10.52 -4.84
N GLN A 49 8.23 11.44 -3.97
CA GLN A 49 7.37 12.54 -3.60
C GLN A 49 7.04 13.42 -4.78
N GLU A 50 7.95 13.54 -5.72
CA GLU A 50 7.71 14.36 -6.88
C GLU A 50 6.70 13.72 -7.83
N LYS A 51 6.50 12.43 -7.75
CA LYS A 51 5.55 11.75 -8.60
C LYS A 51 4.16 11.79 -8.03
N LEU A 52 3.99 12.25 -6.82
CA LEU A 52 2.68 12.26 -6.19
C LEU A 52 1.82 13.36 -6.77
N PRO A 53 0.57 13.09 -6.99
CA PRO A 53 -0.34 14.13 -7.45
C PRO A 53 -0.51 15.20 -6.40
N VAL A 54 -0.82 16.40 -6.81
CA VAL A 54 -1.12 17.48 -5.89
C VAL A 54 -2.63 17.68 -5.92
N PRO A 55 -3.32 17.45 -4.83
CA PRO A 55 -4.77 17.58 -4.84
C PRO A 55 -5.19 19.02 -5.06
N THR A 56 -6.30 19.21 -5.75
CA THR A 56 -6.81 20.55 -6.03
C THR A 56 -8.07 20.79 -5.22
N GLY A 57 -8.42 22.03 -5.01
CA GLY A 57 -9.64 22.38 -4.32
C GLY A 57 -9.65 21.84 -2.91
N TYR A 58 -10.73 21.21 -2.52
CA TYR A 58 -10.89 20.71 -1.18
C TYR A 58 -10.59 19.22 -1.06
N ARG A 59 -9.85 18.68 -2.01
CA ARG A 59 -9.54 17.24 -1.99
C ARG A 59 -8.31 16.95 -1.14
N ILE A 60 -8.20 15.71 -0.75
CA ILE A 60 -7.11 15.25 0.11
C ILE A 60 -6.50 14.01 -0.51
N LEU A 61 -5.18 13.96 -0.55
CA LEU A 61 -4.46 12.81 -1.10
C LEU A 61 -4.11 11.86 0.05
N ILE A 62 -4.54 10.63 -0.09
CA ILE A 62 -4.36 9.60 0.94
C ILE A 62 -3.52 8.45 0.41
N LEU A 63 -2.62 7.98 1.24
CA LEU A 63 -1.87 6.76 0.97
C LEU A 63 -2.53 5.65 1.78
N PRO A 64 -3.17 4.67 1.14
CA PRO A 64 -3.81 3.58 1.87
C PRO A 64 -2.81 2.83 2.75
N PHE A 65 -3.26 2.39 3.88
CA PHE A 65 -2.41 1.68 4.83
C PHE A 65 -1.96 0.35 4.25
N VAL A 66 -0.67 0.07 4.36
CA VAL A 66 -0.11 -1.19 3.92
C VAL A 66 0.34 -1.88 5.18
N PRO A 67 -0.29 -2.96 5.57
CA PRO A 67 0.09 -3.65 6.81
C PRO A 67 1.54 -4.11 6.76
N GLY A 68 2.11 -4.23 7.90
CA GLY A 68 3.48 -4.65 7.98
C GLY A 68 3.69 -6.01 7.39
N LYS A 69 4.95 -6.35 7.11
CA LYS A 69 5.22 -7.50 6.50
C LYS A 69 4.88 -8.65 7.24
N VAL A 70 4.51 -9.62 6.59
CA VAL A 70 4.27 -10.85 7.16
C VAL A 70 5.56 -11.42 7.52
N THR A 71 5.65 -12.00 8.63
CA THR A 71 6.90 -12.50 9.07
C THR A 71 7.23 -13.61 8.17
N ARG A 72 8.42 -14.01 8.25
CA ARG A 72 8.86 -14.93 7.41
C ARG A 72 8.23 -16.18 7.61
N GLY A 73 8.09 -16.56 8.68
CA GLY A 73 7.58 -17.81 8.97
C GLY A 73 6.26 -17.86 8.32
N GLY A 74 5.76 -16.83 8.30
CA GLY A 74 4.73 -16.56 7.61
C GLY A 74 3.68 -17.29 7.14
N ILE A 75 3.43 -18.19 7.55
CA ILE A 75 2.49 -18.88 7.02
C ILE A 75 1.28 -18.46 7.52
N HIS A 76 1.15 -17.43 8.11
CA HIS A 76 0.09 -17.04 8.67
C HIS A 76 -1.03 -17.30 8.01
N LEU A 77 -1.93 -17.28 8.53
CA LEU A 77 -3.20 -17.50 8.20
C LEU A 77 -3.59 -16.65 7.06
N ALA A 78 -3.99 -17.23 6.00
CA ALA A 78 -4.46 -16.54 4.85
C ALA A 78 -5.56 -15.58 5.27
N LYS A 79 -6.34 -15.95 6.22
CA LYS A 79 -7.41 -15.09 6.65
C LYS A 79 -6.90 -13.80 7.23
N GLN A 80 -5.92 -13.87 8.06
CA GLN A 80 -5.37 -12.67 8.65
C GLN A 80 -4.77 -11.79 7.58
N THR A 81 -4.15 -12.37 6.60
CA THR A 81 -3.53 -11.60 5.53
C THR A 81 -4.60 -10.85 4.75
N VAL A 82 -5.68 -11.53 4.45
CA VAL A 82 -6.74 -10.91 3.69
C VAL A 82 -7.37 -9.79 4.50
N ASP A 83 -7.59 -10.01 5.77
CA ASP A 83 -8.19 -8.99 6.60
C ASP A 83 -7.29 -7.76 6.67
N LYS A 84 -6.00 -8.00 6.78
CA LYS A 84 -5.08 -6.88 6.84
C LYS A 84 -5.01 -6.14 5.52
N GLU A 85 -5.10 -6.84 4.43
CA GLU A 85 -5.07 -6.18 3.15
C GLU A 85 -6.30 -5.31 2.95
N ARG A 86 -7.41 -5.69 3.56
CA ARG A 86 -8.59 -4.90 3.41
C ARG A 86 -8.51 -3.59 4.17
N LEU A 87 -7.65 -3.49 5.15
CA LEU A 87 -7.54 -2.28 5.92
C LEU A 87 -7.19 -1.09 5.04
N GLY A 88 -6.45 -1.31 3.98
CA GLY A 88 -6.11 -0.23 3.07
C GLY A 88 -7.31 0.34 2.34
N THR A 89 -8.47 -0.31 2.44
CA THR A 89 -9.67 0.22 1.81
C THR A 89 -10.41 1.17 2.74
N VAL A 90 -10.02 1.25 4.01
CA VAL A 90 -10.67 2.11 4.97
C VAL A 90 -9.71 2.91 5.84
N VAL A 91 -8.45 2.57 5.86
CA VAL A 91 -7.45 3.26 6.69
C VAL A 91 -6.38 3.84 5.78
N GLY A 92 -5.98 5.04 6.01
CA GLY A 92 -4.95 5.67 5.20
C GLY A 92 -4.25 6.81 5.89
N TYR A 93 -3.17 7.23 5.29
CA TYR A 93 -2.30 8.30 5.80
C TYR A 93 -2.55 9.54 4.96
N VAL A 94 -2.72 10.69 5.60
CA VAL A 94 -2.97 11.93 4.91
C VAL A 94 -1.66 12.47 4.37
N VAL A 95 -1.47 12.44 3.06
CA VAL A 95 -0.23 12.86 2.45
C VAL A 95 -0.23 14.36 2.18
N ARG A 96 -1.30 14.86 1.58
CA ARG A 96 -1.41 16.28 1.23
C ARG A 96 -2.84 16.74 1.28
N LEU A 97 -3.05 17.98 1.68
CA LEU A 97 -4.36 18.59 1.64
C LEU A 97 -4.39 19.57 0.48
N GLY A 98 -5.49 19.64 -0.20
CA GLY A 98 -5.67 20.64 -1.25
C GLY A 98 -5.78 22.03 -0.65
N PRO A 99 -5.62 23.05 -1.44
CA PRO A 99 -5.60 24.42 -0.92
C PRO A 99 -6.90 24.89 -0.28
N ASP A 100 -8.03 24.30 -0.66
CA ASP A 100 -9.30 24.69 -0.09
C ASP A 100 -9.81 23.71 0.95
N ALA A 101 -9.03 22.69 1.29
CA ALA A 101 -9.47 21.67 2.24
C ALA A 101 -9.75 22.34 3.58
N TYR A 102 -10.95 22.07 4.13
CA TYR A 102 -11.36 22.57 5.43
C TYR A 102 -11.43 24.10 5.53
N LYS A 103 -11.56 24.80 4.39
CA LYS A 103 -11.65 26.24 4.42
C LYS A 103 -13.08 26.76 4.51
N ASP A 104 -14.06 25.90 4.33
CA ASP A 104 -15.46 26.32 4.38
C ASP A 104 -15.85 26.46 5.85
N ALA A 105 -15.97 27.67 6.32
CA ALA A 105 -16.26 27.94 7.71
C ALA A 105 -17.64 27.45 8.15
N HIS A 106 -18.55 27.32 7.26
CA HIS A 106 -19.88 26.84 7.61
C HIS A 106 -19.81 25.33 7.81
N LYS A 107 -19.05 24.63 6.98
CA LYS A 107 -18.99 23.19 7.05
C LYS A 107 -18.05 22.75 8.13
N PHE A 108 -16.99 23.51 8.34
CA PHE A 108 -15.96 23.13 9.30
C PHE A 108 -15.73 24.26 10.32
N PRO A 109 -16.74 24.54 11.14
CA PRO A 109 -16.62 25.65 12.10
C PRO A 109 -15.57 25.42 13.17
N GLU A 110 -15.24 24.14 13.42
CA GLU A 110 -14.25 23.84 14.44
C GLU A 110 -12.85 23.69 13.84
N GLY A 111 -12.71 23.93 12.58
CA GLY A 111 -11.41 23.79 11.93
C GLY A 111 -11.24 22.47 11.24
N PRO A 112 -10.04 22.14 10.80
CA PRO A 112 -9.81 20.95 10.01
C PRO A 112 -10.09 19.66 10.79
N TRP A 113 -10.63 18.68 10.12
CA TRP A 113 -10.87 17.40 10.74
C TRP A 113 -9.60 16.56 10.77
N CYS A 114 -8.66 16.81 9.86
CA CYS A 114 -7.39 16.09 9.86
C CYS A 114 -6.32 16.97 9.24
N GLN A 115 -5.07 16.58 9.40
CA GLN A 115 -3.95 17.34 8.88
C GLN A 115 -2.99 16.38 8.19
N GLU A 116 -2.04 16.92 7.47
CA GLU A 116 -1.03 16.09 6.82
C GLU A 116 -0.29 15.33 7.90
N GLY A 117 -0.08 14.08 7.69
CA GLY A 117 0.60 13.23 8.67
C GLY A 117 -0.34 12.43 9.55
N ASP A 118 -1.64 12.68 9.49
CA ASP A 118 -2.57 11.95 10.33
C ASP A 118 -2.97 10.63 9.68
N TRP A 119 -3.32 9.66 10.51
CA TRP A 119 -3.92 8.42 10.04
C TRP A 119 -5.42 8.59 10.18
N ILE A 120 -6.15 8.20 9.16
CA ILE A 120 -7.59 8.41 9.14
C ILE A 120 -8.35 7.17 8.71
N ILE A 121 -9.64 7.20 8.97
CA ILE A 121 -10.56 6.17 8.50
C ILE A 121 -11.50 6.84 7.52
N PHE A 122 -11.74 6.21 6.40
CA PHE A 122 -12.63 6.74 5.38
C PHE A 122 -13.52 5.62 4.85
N GLY A 123 -14.55 5.97 4.11
CA GLY A 123 -15.48 4.98 3.57
C GLY A 123 -14.82 4.15 2.48
N ARG A 124 -15.10 2.87 2.46
CA ARG A 124 -14.49 1.95 1.50
C ARG A 124 -14.67 2.40 0.06
N TYR A 125 -15.80 2.99 -0.26
CA TYR A 125 -16.05 3.40 -1.62
C TYR A 125 -15.88 4.90 -1.85
N ALA A 126 -15.33 5.61 -0.88
CA ALA A 126 -15.17 7.04 -1.01
C ALA A 126 -14.01 7.39 -1.92
N GLY A 127 -14.17 8.47 -2.63
CA GLY A 127 -13.07 9.04 -3.40
C GLY A 127 -12.69 8.28 -4.66
N ALA A 128 -11.63 8.71 -5.26
CA ALA A 128 -11.12 8.12 -6.49
C ALA A 128 -9.84 7.38 -6.20
N ARG A 129 -9.69 6.20 -6.79
CA ARG A 129 -8.48 5.42 -6.64
C ARG A 129 -7.55 5.76 -7.76
N ILE A 130 -6.29 5.89 -7.44
CA ILE A 130 -5.27 6.19 -8.42
C ILE A 130 -4.12 5.26 -8.19
N GLN A 131 -3.53 4.79 -9.27
CA GLN A 131 -2.37 3.93 -9.15
C GLN A 131 -1.20 4.62 -9.83
N ILE A 132 -0.07 4.68 -9.14
CA ILE A 132 1.14 5.21 -9.74
C ILE A 132 2.20 4.13 -9.60
N GLU A 133 3.33 4.35 -10.20
CA GLU A 133 4.39 3.39 -10.10
C GLU A 133 4.77 3.26 -8.65
N GLY A 134 4.68 2.11 -8.11
CA GLY A 134 5.03 1.88 -6.71
C GLY A 134 3.86 1.66 -5.79
N GLY A 135 2.66 2.01 -6.16
CA GLY A 135 1.53 1.76 -5.27
C GLY A 135 0.26 2.51 -5.61
N ASP A 136 -0.71 2.37 -4.75
CA ASP A 136 -2.01 2.95 -4.93
C ASP A 136 -2.18 4.17 -4.06
N LEU A 137 -2.98 5.10 -4.53
CA LEU A 137 -3.31 6.31 -3.78
C LEU A 137 -4.81 6.52 -3.87
N ARG A 138 -5.32 7.39 -3.05
CA ARG A 138 -6.74 7.70 -3.07
C ARG A 138 -6.93 9.20 -2.89
N LEU A 139 -7.87 9.77 -3.62
CA LEU A 139 -8.22 11.18 -3.46
C LEU A 139 -9.62 11.25 -2.88
N LEU A 140 -9.73 11.90 -1.73
CA LEU A 140 -11.01 12.02 -1.05
C LEU A 140 -11.40 13.49 -0.99
N ASN A 141 -12.66 13.77 -0.76
CA ASN A 141 -13.09 15.12 -0.44
C ASN A 141 -12.86 15.32 1.05
N ASP A 142 -12.74 16.55 1.47
CA ASP A 142 -12.43 16.87 2.85
C ASP A 142 -13.49 16.39 3.84
N ASP A 143 -14.73 16.24 3.38
CA ASP A 143 -15.79 15.80 4.28
C ASP A 143 -15.99 14.28 4.22
N GLU A 144 -15.10 13.55 3.58
CA GLU A 144 -15.24 12.10 3.50
C GLU A 144 -14.41 11.38 4.55
N ILE A 145 -13.82 12.10 5.46
CA ILE A 145 -13.03 11.52 6.54
C ILE A 145 -13.99 11.12 7.66
N LEU A 146 -13.95 9.89 8.07
CA LEU A 146 -14.86 9.39 9.10
C LEU A 146 -14.25 9.49 10.49
N ALA A 147 -12.96 9.35 10.62
CA ALA A 147 -12.30 9.41 11.93
C ALA A 147 -10.81 9.61 11.78
N VAL A 148 -10.18 10.09 12.84
CA VAL A 148 -8.73 10.21 12.88
C VAL A 148 -8.27 9.24 13.96
N ILE A 149 -7.23 8.49 13.70
CA ILE A 149 -6.72 7.49 14.64
C ILE A 149 -5.25 7.75 14.90
N ASN A 150 -4.76 7.22 16.00
CA ASN A 150 -3.35 7.43 16.33
C ASN A 150 -2.46 6.42 15.65
N ASP A 151 -2.87 5.20 15.56
CA ASP A 151 -2.02 4.14 15.04
C ASP A 151 -2.85 3.21 14.17
N PRO A 152 -2.50 3.05 12.92
CA PRO A 152 -3.28 2.18 12.02
C PRO A 152 -3.28 0.73 12.48
N GLU A 153 -2.29 0.35 13.28
CA GLU A 153 -2.22 -1.03 13.76
C GLU A 153 -3.31 -1.30 14.79
N ASP A 154 -3.94 -0.28 15.32
CA ASP A 154 -5.01 -0.47 16.28
C ASP A 154 -6.29 -0.95 15.61
N ILE A 155 -6.38 -0.81 14.29
CA ILE A 155 -7.56 -1.23 13.55
C ILE A 155 -7.31 -2.64 13.04
N LEU A 156 -8.12 -3.56 13.47
CA LEU A 156 -7.91 -4.96 13.13
C LEU A 156 -8.67 -5.43 11.89
N ALA A 157 -9.73 -4.77 11.55
CA ALA A 157 -10.51 -5.14 10.38
C ALA A 157 -11.37 -3.97 9.96
N GLY A 158 -11.62 -3.86 8.70
CA GLY A 158 -12.43 -2.75 8.18
C GLY A 158 -13.61 -3.13 7.33
#